data_75155e093dce5ee0067f505e65a21bb0
#
_entry.id   75155e093dce5ee0067f505e65a21bb0
#
_cell.length_a   1.000
_cell.length_b   1.000
_cell.length_c   1.000
_cell.angle_alpha   90.00
_cell.angle_beta   90.00
_cell.angle_gamma   90.00
#
_symmetry.space_group_name_H-M   'P 1'
#
loop_
_entity.id
_entity.type
_entity.pdbx_description
1 polymer ?
#
loop_
_entity_poly.entity_id
_entity_poly.type
_entity_poly.pdbx_seq_one_letter_code
_entity_poly.pdbx_strand_id
1 'polypeptide(L)' 'MRATIWSKDQCPYCVMAKDLLRTQGIEYEERNISQGTWTREQLMEAVPHARTLPQVFIDDQLIGGYDQLKKYFQKN' A
#
# COMPACT_ATOMS: atom_id res chain seq x y z
N MET A 1 -12.64 -4.54 7.79
CA MET A 1 -11.51 -4.67 6.85
C MET A 1 -10.58 -3.49 7.04
N ARG A 2 -9.31 -3.75 7.15
CA ARG A 2 -8.32 -2.70 7.41
C ARG A 2 -7.10 -2.95 6.55
N ALA A 3 -6.51 -1.88 6.04
CA ALA A 3 -5.36 -1.97 5.15
C ALA A 3 -4.12 -1.35 5.76
N THR A 4 -2.97 -1.79 5.27
CA THR A 4 -1.68 -1.14 5.50
C THR A 4 -1.10 -0.81 4.14
N ILE A 5 -0.67 0.43 3.94
CA ILE A 5 -0.05 0.82 2.68
C ILE A 5 1.35 1.37 2.93
N TRP A 6 2.34 0.74 2.31
CA TRP A 6 3.71 1.24 2.28
C TRP A 6 3.83 2.21 1.12
N SER A 7 4.35 3.40 1.39
CA SER A 7 4.37 4.49 0.43
C SER A 7 5.67 5.29 0.54
N LYS A 8 5.81 6.28 -0.33
CA LYS A 8 6.89 7.26 -0.26
C LYS A 8 6.36 8.59 -0.77
N ASP A 9 7.13 9.66 -0.52
CA ASP A 9 6.80 10.97 -1.06
C ASP A 9 6.93 10.95 -2.59
N GLN A 10 6.20 11.84 -3.24
CA GLN A 10 6.26 12.01 -4.69
C GLN A 10 5.97 10.71 -5.44
N CYS A 11 4.94 10.02 -5.00
CA CYS A 11 4.55 8.73 -5.58
C CYS A 11 3.09 8.82 -6.03
N PRO A 12 2.83 9.10 -7.32
CA PRO A 12 1.44 9.23 -7.80
C PRO A 12 0.61 7.98 -7.58
N TYR A 13 1.20 6.80 -7.79
CA TYR A 13 0.46 5.56 -7.58
C TYR A 13 0.15 5.32 -6.11
N CYS A 14 0.99 5.81 -5.20
CA CYS A 14 0.69 5.74 -3.77
C CYS A 14 -0.52 6.59 -3.44
N VAL A 15 -0.60 7.79 -4.00
CA VAL A 15 -1.76 8.67 -3.82
C VAL A 15 -3.01 7.99 -4.36
N MET A 16 -2.92 7.43 -5.56
CA MET A 16 -4.05 6.75 -6.18
C MET A 16 -4.52 5.55 -5.36
N ALA A 17 -3.59 4.79 -4.79
CA ALA A 17 -3.95 3.65 -3.97
C ALA A 17 -4.65 4.07 -2.69
N LYS A 18 -4.17 5.15 -2.06
CA LYS A 18 -4.83 5.67 -0.85
C LYS A 18 -6.24 6.17 -1.18
N ASP A 19 -6.40 6.85 -2.31
CA ASP A 19 -7.71 7.31 -2.74
C ASP A 19 -8.66 6.14 -2.99
N LEU A 20 -8.15 5.08 -3.62
CA LEU A 20 -8.96 3.89 -3.88
C LEU A 20 -9.43 3.23 -2.59
N LEU A 21 -8.53 3.08 -1.62
CA LEU A 21 -8.90 2.52 -0.32
C LEU A 21 -9.99 3.36 0.34
N ARG A 22 -9.83 4.69 0.30
CA ARG A 22 -10.80 5.61 0.87
C ARG A 22 -12.15 5.49 0.19
N THR A 23 -12.14 5.43 -1.14
CA THR A 23 -13.37 5.31 -1.92
C THR A 23 -14.11 4.01 -1.59
N GLN A 24 -13.37 2.95 -1.31
CA GLN A 24 -13.96 1.66 -0.95
C GLN A 24 -14.35 1.58 0.53
N GLY A 25 -14.17 2.67 1.28
CA GLY A 25 -14.55 2.70 2.69
C GLY A 25 -13.63 1.91 3.59
N ILE A 26 -12.38 1.71 3.20
CA ILE A 26 -11.43 0.90 3.96
C ILE A 26 -10.49 1.84 4.69
N GLU A 27 -10.43 1.68 6.02
CA GLU A 27 -9.46 2.38 6.84
C GLU A 27 -8.07 1.80 6.59
N TYR A 28 -7.07 2.67 6.58
CA TYR A 28 -5.72 2.20 6.34
C TYR A 28 -4.70 2.93 7.22
N GLU A 29 -3.61 2.25 7.49
CA GLU A 29 -2.42 2.83 8.09
C GLU A 29 -1.40 3.07 6.97
N GLU A 30 -0.88 4.30 6.88
CA GLU A 30 0.16 4.61 5.90
C GLU A 30 1.53 4.49 6.55
N ARG A 31 2.43 3.76 5.90
CA ARG A 31 3.82 3.61 6.32
C ARG A 31 4.70 4.22 5.27
N ASN A 32 4.97 5.52 5.42
CA ASN A 32 5.73 6.29 4.44
C ASN A 32 7.21 6.20 4.77
N ILE A 33 8.01 5.66 3.84
CA ILE A 33 9.42 5.43 4.07
C ILE A 33 10.29 6.66 3.79
N SER A 34 9.68 7.77 3.39
CA SER A 34 10.42 9.03 3.12
C SER A 34 10.49 9.94 4.34
N GLN A 35 9.70 9.67 5.40
CA GLN A 35 9.48 10.65 6.46
C GLN A 35 10.10 10.26 7.80
N GLY A 36 10.95 9.24 7.82
CA GLY A 36 11.77 8.94 8.98
C GLY A 36 11.20 7.97 10.00
N THR A 37 9.89 7.78 10.05
CA THR A 37 9.27 6.85 10.98
C THR A 37 9.42 5.41 10.52
N TRP A 38 9.24 5.18 9.24
CA TRP A 38 9.38 3.87 8.63
C TRP A 38 10.55 3.89 7.65
N THR A 39 11.19 2.74 7.46
CA THR A 39 12.39 2.64 6.64
C THR A 39 12.19 1.67 5.49
N ARG A 40 13.03 1.82 4.47
CA ARG A 40 13.06 0.87 3.36
C ARG A 40 13.39 -0.54 3.85
N GLU A 41 14.24 -0.66 4.87
CA GLU A 41 14.58 -1.95 5.43
C GLU A 41 13.35 -2.64 6.03
N GLN A 42 12.52 -1.88 6.73
CA GLN A 42 11.29 -2.43 7.28
C GLN A 42 10.32 -2.84 6.17
N LEU A 43 10.25 -2.06 5.09
CA LEU A 43 9.46 -2.45 3.93
C LEU A 43 9.95 -3.78 3.37
N MET A 44 11.27 -3.94 3.22
CA MET A 44 11.83 -5.16 2.65
C MET A 44 11.62 -6.36 3.57
N GLU A 45 11.54 -6.14 4.88
CA GLU A 45 11.18 -7.22 5.80
C GLU A 45 9.74 -7.66 5.59
N ALA A 46 8.84 -6.71 5.38
CA ALA A 46 7.43 -7.02 5.17
C ALA A 46 7.16 -7.60 3.77
N VAL A 47 7.88 -7.10 2.77
CA VAL A 47 7.69 -7.49 1.37
C VAL A 47 9.07 -7.71 0.74
N PRO A 48 9.68 -8.90 0.96
CA PRO A 48 11.08 -9.13 0.54
C PRO A 48 11.35 -8.92 -0.94
N HIS A 49 10.36 -9.08 -1.78
CA HIS A 49 10.53 -8.93 -3.23
C HIS A 49 9.99 -7.62 -3.76
N ALA A 50 9.75 -6.65 -2.87
CA ALA A 50 9.22 -5.35 -3.30
C ALA A 50 10.22 -4.64 -4.20
N ARG A 51 9.76 -4.18 -5.35
CA ARG A 51 10.54 -3.37 -6.29
C ARG A 51 9.98 -1.99 -6.46
N THR A 52 8.72 -1.82 -6.13
CA THR A 52 7.99 -0.58 -6.37
C THR A 52 7.11 -0.27 -5.18
N LEU A 53 6.60 0.94 -5.14
CA LEU A 53 5.59 1.39 -4.20
C LEU A 53 4.40 1.91 -5.00
N PRO A 54 3.20 1.81 -4.48
CA PRO A 54 2.85 1.35 -3.13
C PRO A 54 2.90 -0.17 -2.99
N GLN A 55 2.94 -0.65 -1.73
CA GLN A 55 2.70 -2.05 -1.41
C GLN A 55 1.57 -2.07 -0.38
N VAL A 56 0.49 -2.77 -0.70
CA VAL A 56 -0.75 -2.73 0.08
C VAL A 56 -1.07 -4.09 0.65
N PHE A 57 -1.38 -4.10 1.95
CA PHE A 57 -1.93 -5.27 2.63
C PHE A 57 -3.38 -4.98 2.99
N ILE A 58 -4.23 -5.98 2.88
CA ILE A 58 -5.59 -5.92 3.41
C ILE A 58 -5.78 -7.09 4.36
N ASP A 59 -6.12 -6.78 5.62
CA ASP A 59 -6.27 -7.77 6.68
C ASP A 59 -5.05 -8.68 6.75
N ASP A 60 -3.86 -8.06 6.74
CA ASP A 60 -2.56 -8.74 6.85
C ASP A 60 -2.19 -9.62 5.67
N GLN A 61 -2.94 -9.53 4.58
CA GLN A 61 -2.64 -10.27 3.36
C GLN A 61 -2.09 -9.32 2.30
N LEU A 62 -0.93 -9.64 1.74
CA LEU A 62 -0.33 -8.81 0.71
C LEU A 62 -1.17 -8.85 -0.57
N ILE A 63 -1.60 -7.67 -0.99
CA ILE A 63 -2.33 -7.52 -2.25
C ILE A 63 -1.35 -7.14 -3.36
N GLY A 64 -0.43 -6.22 -3.08
CA GLY A 64 0.57 -5.78 -4.04
C GLY A 64 0.50 -4.29 -4.29
N GLY A 65 0.78 -3.89 -5.52
CA GLY A 65 0.77 -2.50 -5.92
C GLY A 65 -0.61 -2.00 -6.32
N TYR A 66 -0.64 -0.84 -6.97
CA TYR A 66 -1.90 -0.21 -7.33
C TYR A 66 -2.72 -1.07 -8.30
N ASP A 67 -2.06 -1.67 -9.31
CA ASP A 67 -2.79 -2.48 -10.29
C ASP A 67 -3.45 -3.69 -9.62
N GLN A 68 -2.73 -4.35 -8.73
CA GLN A 68 -3.28 -5.48 -8.00
C GLN A 68 -4.42 -5.05 -7.09
N LEU A 69 -4.29 -3.88 -6.48
CA LEU A 69 -5.34 -3.35 -5.63
C LEU A 69 -6.62 -3.06 -6.42
N LYS A 70 -6.47 -2.47 -7.60
CA LYS A 70 -7.61 -2.25 -8.49
C LYS A 70 -8.31 -3.56 -8.81
N LYS A 71 -7.54 -4.56 -9.19
CA LYS A 71 -8.10 -5.87 -9.54
C LYS A 71 -8.82 -6.49 -8.35
N TYR A 72 -8.26 -6.31 -7.15
CA TYR A 72 -8.87 -6.83 -5.94
C TYR A 72 -10.30 -6.32 -5.78
N PHE A 73 -10.52 -5.04 -6.04
CA PHE A 73 -11.84 -4.43 -5.90
C PHE A 73 -12.74 -4.61 -7.11
N GLN A 74 -12.20 -5.05 -8.24
CA GLN A 74 -12.98 -5.26 -9.47
C GLN A 74 -13.57 -6.65 -9.57
N LYS A 75 -13.36 -7.49 -8.58
CA LYS A 75 -13.95 -8.81 -8.61
C LYS A 75 -15.46 -8.75 -8.54
N ASN A 76 -16.09 -9.63 -9.21
CA ASN A 76 -17.53 -9.78 -9.17
C ASN A 76 -17.95 -10.91 -8.26
#